data_740eb592e3a47e7a9bd1a8b16ae62b3d
#
_entry.id   740eb592e3a47e7a9bd1a8b16ae62b3d
#
_cell.length_a   1.000
_cell.length_b   1.000
_cell.length_c   1.000
_cell.angle_alpha   90.00
_cell.angle_beta   90.00
_cell.angle_gamma   90.00
#
_symmetry.space_group_name_H-M   'P 1'
#
loop_
_entity.id
_entity.type
_entity.pdbx_description
1 polymer ?
#
loop_
_entity_poly.entity_id
_entity_poly.type
_entity_poly.pdbx_seq_one_letter_code
_entity_poly.pdbx_strand_id
1 'polypeptide(L)'
;NKMQEEIFEKYPIPKEYFKLALPVVFSMVISLVYNMVDTYFIAGTGNTDLVAGVALGSPIFTLMIALGDIFGLGGSSFISRLFGEKRYEDAKRISVFSFYGAIVSGVAVAAVLMIFRSLVLGLLGASEATWEYASQYYTCIALGAPFIIVALTPSNQLRTEGFATASMVGSVLGAVVNIILDPIMIFVLGWGAAGAATATVIGNVCTDIFFVWFLIKKSKNLSVDPRGFHISRSEIGAVFAIGIPASVTNLMQSIGIALTNRALLGFGDDKVAAMGIVMKINMIAALVLVGFAFGGQPLTGYNYGARNRTRLKATLKFAYLLEGGMALVLMAVLGFFAPQMVKIFMSDPSVVENGALMLRLQLAGMLCMGIVLISTCTFQSAGQAMGAFLLSVSRQGVVFAVVLMIALKVAGYHGVLASQAISDFLTAVLAVVLVWRWWKKVDF
;
A
#
# COMPACT_ATOMS: atom_id res chain seq x y z
N ASN A 1 -5.35 -13.63 -25.58
CA ASN A 1 -6.52 -12.79 -25.45
C ASN A 1 -7.79 -13.56 -25.10
N LYS A 2 -8.01 -14.75 -25.68
CA LYS A 2 -9.15 -15.61 -25.32
C LYS A 2 -9.17 -15.95 -23.82
N MET A 3 -8.03 -16.28 -23.24
CA MET A 3 -7.94 -16.61 -21.81
C MET A 3 -8.29 -15.40 -20.95
N GLN A 4 -7.81 -14.20 -21.28
CA GLN A 4 -8.14 -12.96 -20.60
C GLN A 4 -9.63 -12.63 -20.72
N GLU A 5 -10.19 -12.76 -21.91
CA GLU A 5 -11.62 -12.52 -22.14
C GLU A 5 -12.49 -13.49 -21.33
N GLU A 6 -12.13 -14.76 -21.27
CA GLU A 6 -12.86 -15.75 -20.46
C GLU A 6 -12.83 -15.39 -18.98
N ILE A 7 -11.64 -15.02 -18.45
CA ILE A 7 -11.45 -14.66 -17.06
C ILE A 7 -12.30 -13.45 -16.69
N PHE A 8 -12.17 -12.36 -17.45
CA PHE A 8 -12.79 -11.07 -17.07
C PHE A 8 -14.25 -10.92 -17.52
N GLU A 9 -14.69 -11.68 -18.52
CA GLU A 9 -16.04 -11.52 -19.10
C GLU A 9 -16.99 -12.67 -18.77
N LYS A 10 -16.51 -13.89 -18.64
CA LYS A 10 -17.36 -15.10 -18.57
C LYS A 10 -17.38 -15.81 -17.22
N TYR A 11 -16.29 -15.76 -16.46
CA TYR A 11 -16.22 -16.48 -15.20
C TYR A 11 -17.14 -15.85 -14.15
N PRO A 12 -17.72 -16.65 -13.21
CA PRO A 12 -18.50 -16.10 -12.11
C PRO A 12 -17.70 -15.07 -11.33
N ILE A 13 -18.33 -13.97 -10.98
CA ILE A 13 -17.67 -12.85 -10.26
C ILE A 13 -17.01 -13.30 -8.96
N PRO A 14 -17.67 -14.06 -8.06
CA PRO A 14 -17.01 -14.48 -6.82
C PRO A 14 -15.75 -15.29 -7.06
N LYS A 15 -15.79 -16.25 -7.99
CA LYS A 15 -14.64 -17.10 -8.33
C LYS A 15 -13.47 -16.27 -8.84
N GLU A 16 -13.74 -15.38 -9.78
CA GLU A 16 -12.69 -14.58 -10.40
C GLU A 16 -12.14 -13.52 -9.44
N TYR A 17 -13.01 -12.90 -8.65
CA TYR A 17 -12.59 -11.94 -7.65
C TYR A 17 -11.60 -12.56 -6.65
N PHE A 18 -11.91 -13.73 -6.11
CA PHE A 18 -11.02 -14.46 -5.21
C PHE A 18 -9.73 -14.88 -5.89
N LYS A 19 -9.81 -15.32 -7.14
CA LYS A 19 -8.63 -15.73 -7.90
C LYS A 19 -7.65 -14.59 -8.12
N LEU A 20 -8.14 -13.38 -8.28
CA LEU A 20 -7.31 -12.17 -8.40
C LEU A 20 -6.86 -11.64 -7.04
N ALA A 21 -7.72 -11.67 -6.04
CA ALA A 21 -7.49 -11.03 -4.75
C ALA A 21 -6.68 -11.85 -3.77
N LEU A 22 -6.88 -13.17 -3.70
CA LEU A 22 -6.16 -14.03 -2.75
C LEU A 22 -4.63 -13.96 -2.93
N PRO A 23 -4.06 -13.99 -4.14
CA PRO A 23 -2.61 -13.81 -4.30
C PRO A 23 -2.11 -12.46 -3.75
N VAL A 24 -2.88 -11.40 -3.88
CA VAL A 24 -2.53 -10.07 -3.36
C VAL A 24 -2.50 -10.09 -1.82
N VAL A 25 -3.53 -10.66 -1.21
CA VAL A 25 -3.60 -10.81 0.27
C VAL A 25 -2.42 -11.65 0.77
N PHE A 26 -2.13 -12.77 0.10
CA PHE A 26 -0.99 -13.61 0.45
C PHE A 26 0.34 -12.85 0.33
N SER A 27 0.54 -12.08 -0.73
CA SER A 27 1.73 -11.24 -0.90
C SER A 27 1.89 -10.23 0.25
N MET A 28 0.79 -9.62 0.68
CA MET A 28 0.81 -8.66 1.78
C MET A 28 1.15 -9.32 3.11
N VAL A 29 0.62 -10.52 3.36
CA VAL A 29 0.96 -11.29 4.56
C VAL A 29 2.45 -11.66 4.57
N ILE A 30 2.97 -12.12 3.44
CA ILE A 30 4.40 -12.46 3.32
C ILE A 30 5.28 -11.20 3.51
N SER A 31 4.87 -10.05 2.98
CA SER A 31 5.59 -8.80 3.21
C SER A 31 5.62 -8.41 4.68
N LEU A 32 4.53 -8.63 5.41
CA LEU A 32 4.48 -8.41 6.84
C LEU A 32 5.43 -9.33 7.59
N VAL A 33 5.43 -10.64 7.26
CA VAL A 33 6.34 -11.64 7.84
C VAL A 33 7.79 -11.25 7.58
N TYR A 34 8.10 -10.86 6.36
CA TYR A 34 9.44 -10.42 5.97
C TYR A 34 9.89 -9.19 6.79
N ASN A 35 9.02 -8.20 6.98
CA ASN A 35 9.33 -7.02 7.78
C ASN A 35 9.61 -7.39 9.25
N MET A 36 8.86 -8.33 9.81
CA MET A 36 9.07 -8.82 11.17
C MET A 36 10.41 -9.55 11.30
N VAL A 37 10.76 -10.41 10.34
CA VAL A 37 12.02 -11.15 10.31
C VAL A 37 13.21 -10.21 10.15
N ASP A 38 13.11 -9.23 9.28
CA ASP A 38 14.13 -8.20 9.07
C ASP A 38 14.39 -7.43 10.36
N THR A 39 13.33 -6.99 11.03
CA THR A 39 13.43 -6.30 12.33
C THR A 39 14.08 -7.19 13.40
N TYR A 40 13.73 -8.47 13.41
CA TYR A 40 14.33 -9.44 14.35
C TYR A 40 15.84 -9.56 14.14
N PHE A 41 16.32 -9.68 12.92
CA PHE A 41 17.76 -9.78 12.63
C PHE A 41 18.48 -8.48 12.95
N ILE A 42 17.89 -7.33 12.65
CA ILE A 42 18.47 -6.02 12.98
C ILE A 42 18.58 -5.88 14.51
N ALA A 43 17.54 -6.21 15.26
CA ALA A 43 17.56 -6.20 16.72
C ALA A 43 18.59 -7.18 17.30
N GLY A 44 18.82 -8.31 16.63
CA GLY A 44 19.80 -9.31 17.02
C GLY A 44 21.25 -8.85 16.99
N THR A 45 21.54 -7.68 16.39
CA THR A 45 22.89 -7.08 16.46
C THR A 45 23.27 -6.62 17.88
N GLY A 46 22.26 -6.42 18.74
CA GLY A 46 22.46 -5.92 20.11
C GLY A 46 22.92 -4.48 20.18
N ASN A 47 22.97 -3.77 19.06
CA ASN A 47 23.40 -2.38 18.97
C ASN A 47 22.19 -1.46 18.79
N THR A 48 21.82 -0.75 19.88
CA THR A 48 20.65 0.14 19.89
C THR A 48 20.79 1.30 18.91
N ASP A 49 21.98 1.82 18.71
CA ASP A 49 22.23 2.91 17.77
C ASP A 49 22.05 2.45 16.32
N LEU A 50 22.44 1.22 16.00
CA LEU A 50 22.21 0.61 14.70
C LEU A 50 20.72 0.41 14.44
N VAL A 51 19.98 -0.12 15.41
CA VAL A 51 18.53 -0.32 15.32
C VAL A 51 17.81 1.02 15.08
N ALA A 52 18.18 2.04 15.85
CA ALA A 52 17.64 3.39 15.70
C ALA A 52 17.98 3.99 14.33
N GLY A 53 19.21 3.82 13.88
CA GLY A 53 19.65 4.32 12.56
C GLY A 53 18.89 3.70 11.39
N VAL A 54 18.65 2.40 11.46
CA VAL A 54 17.83 1.71 10.44
C VAL A 54 16.38 2.19 10.48
N ALA A 55 15.83 2.38 11.68
CA ALA A 55 14.45 2.89 11.84
C ALA A 55 14.26 4.28 11.20
N LEU A 56 15.29 5.12 11.23
CA LEU A 56 15.26 6.44 10.59
C LEU A 56 15.15 6.35 9.06
N GLY A 57 15.52 5.23 8.45
CA GLY A 57 15.40 4.99 7.01
C GLY A 57 14.00 4.58 6.56
N SER A 58 13.11 4.19 7.46
CA SER A 58 11.74 3.76 7.12
C SER A 58 10.94 4.79 6.33
N PRO A 59 10.94 6.08 6.66
CA PRO A 59 10.20 7.08 5.88
C PRO A 59 10.64 7.17 4.42
N ILE A 60 11.92 6.95 4.16
CA ILE A 60 12.46 6.95 2.79
C ILE A 60 11.91 5.78 1.97
N PHE A 61 11.88 4.60 2.58
CA PHE A 61 11.31 3.42 1.94
C PHE A 61 9.81 3.62 1.63
N THR A 62 9.06 4.19 2.57
CA THR A 62 7.65 4.54 2.39
C THR A 62 7.46 5.54 1.23
N LEU A 63 8.33 6.53 1.13
CA LEU A 63 8.32 7.49 0.02
C LEU A 63 8.53 6.79 -1.31
N MET A 64 9.46 5.85 -1.38
CA MET A 64 9.72 5.06 -2.60
C MET A 64 8.49 4.25 -3.02
N ILE A 65 7.82 3.59 -2.07
CA ILE A 65 6.57 2.86 -2.33
C ILE A 65 5.48 3.82 -2.86
N ALA A 66 5.33 4.98 -2.25
CA ALA A 66 4.38 5.99 -2.70
C ALA A 66 4.65 6.44 -4.13
N LEU A 67 5.91 6.71 -4.47
CA LEU A 67 6.30 7.10 -5.82
C LEU A 67 6.12 5.97 -6.83
N GLY A 68 6.38 4.73 -6.42
CA GLY A 68 6.14 3.56 -7.26
C GLY A 68 4.66 3.35 -7.58
N ASP A 69 3.77 3.70 -6.68
CA ASP A 69 2.32 3.61 -6.87
C ASP A 69 1.81 4.58 -7.94
N ILE A 70 2.51 5.68 -8.21
CA ILE A 70 2.13 6.60 -9.29
C ILE A 70 2.05 5.85 -10.62
N PHE A 71 3.09 5.12 -10.96
CA PHE A 71 3.14 4.35 -12.21
C PHE A 71 2.47 2.99 -12.08
N GLY A 72 2.60 2.35 -10.92
CA GLY A 72 1.99 1.04 -10.66
C GLY A 72 0.47 1.08 -10.70
N LEU A 73 -0.15 1.91 -9.89
CA LEU A 73 -1.61 2.01 -9.82
C LEU A 73 -2.18 2.88 -10.94
N GLY A 74 -1.54 3.99 -11.27
CA GLY A 74 -1.98 4.86 -12.36
C GLY A 74 -1.93 4.16 -13.70
N GLY A 75 -0.84 3.45 -13.96
CA GLY A 75 -0.66 2.69 -15.20
C GLY A 75 -1.60 1.50 -15.30
N SER A 76 -1.69 0.70 -14.23
CA SER A 76 -2.50 -0.53 -14.25
C SER A 76 -4.00 -0.23 -14.36
N SER A 77 -4.51 0.80 -13.73
CA SER A 77 -5.91 1.18 -13.84
C SER A 77 -6.26 1.58 -15.29
N PHE A 78 -5.39 2.36 -15.91
CA PHE A 78 -5.56 2.73 -17.32
C PHE A 78 -5.51 1.51 -18.24
N ILE A 79 -4.53 0.62 -18.03
CA ILE A 79 -4.36 -0.61 -18.80
C ILE A 79 -5.61 -1.51 -18.68
N SER A 80 -6.16 -1.67 -17.47
CA SER A 80 -7.39 -2.44 -17.27
C SER A 80 -8.56 -1.93 -18.11
N ARG A 81 -8.76 -0.60 -18.14
CA ARG A 81 -9.81 0.00 -18.99
C ARG A 81 -9.55 -0.24 -20.46
N LEU A 82 -8.31 -0.08 -20.90
CA LEU A 82 -7.93 -0.31 -22.29
C LEU A 82 -8.15 -1.77 -22.71
N PHE A 83 -7.87 -2.72 -21.84
CA PHE A 83 -8.17 -4.13 -22.09
C PHE A 83 -9.68 -4.37 -22.23
N GLY A 84 -10.48 -3.74 -21.40
CA GLY A 84 -11.93 -3.79 -21.52
C GLY A 84 -12.43 -3.21 -22.85
N GLU A 85 -11.80 -2.16 -23.34
CA GLU A 85 -12.09 -1.55 -24.63
C GLU A 85 -11.51 -2.34 -25.83
N LYS A 86 -10.78 -3.43 -25.58
CA LYS A 86 -10.05 -4.22 -26.58
C LYS A 86 -8.94 -3.44 -27.30
N ARG A 87 -8.40 -2.39 -26.68
CA ARG A 87 -7.33 -1.55 -27.23
C ARG A 87 -5.96 -2.06 -26.74
N TYR A 88 -5.57 -3.23 -27.21
CA TYR A 88 -4.38 -3.94 -26.75
C TYR A 88 -3.07 -3.22 -27.07
N GLU A 89 -2.97 -2.60 -28.23
CA GLU A 89 -1.76 -1.86 -28.61
C GLU A 89 -1.54 -0.62 -27.74
N ASP A 90 -2.62 0.09 -27.41
CA ASP A 90 -2.55 1.23 -26.51
C ASP A 90 -2.17 0.79 -25.09
N ALA A 91 -2.74 -0.32 -24.61
CA ALA A 91 -2.38 -0.90 -23.31
C ALA A 91 -0.89 -1.26 -23.25
N LYS A 92 -0.34 -1.84 -24.31
CA LYS A 92 1.08 -2.14 -24.43
C LYS A 92 1.95 -0.88 -24.31
N ARG A 93 1.57 0.19 -25.00
CA ARG A 93 2.28 1.49 -24.93
C ARG A 93 2.26 2.07 -23.53
N ILE A 94 1.13 2.02 -22.84
CA ILE A 94 1.01 2.50 -21.45
C ILE A 94 1.88 1.66 -20.51
N SER A 95 1.96 0.34 -20.73
CA SER A 95 2.83 -0.51 -19.92
C SER A 95 4.31 -0.15 -20.08
N VAL A 96 4.76 0.10 -21.30
CA VAL A 96 6.14 0.55 -21.59
C VAL A 96 6.42 1.90 -20.92
N PHE A 97 5.50 2.86 -21.08
CA PHE A 97 5.64 4.17 -20.45
C PHE A 97 5.73 4.06 -18.92
N SER A 98 4.85 3.28 -18.31
CA SER A 98 4.81 3.13 -16.84
C SER A 98 6.09 2.48 -16.31
N PHE A 99 6.59 1.47 -17.00
CA PHE A 99 7.83 0.80 -16.63
C PHE A 99 9.04 1.74 -16.68
N TYR A 100 9.25 2.41 -17.79
CA TYR A 100 10.39 3.32 -17.95
C TYR A 100 10.22 4.62 -17.16
N GLY A 101 8.99 5.09 -17.00
CA GLY A 101 8.68 6.20 -16.11
C GLY A 101 9.05 5.90 -14.66
N ALA A 102 8.78 4.69 -14.20
CA ALA A 102 9.19 4.24 -12.86
C ALA A 102 10.71 4.17 -12.73
N ILE A 103 11.42 3.69 -13.74
CA ILE A 103 12.88 3.64 -13.73
C ILE A 103 13.46 5.05 -13.67
N VAL A 104 12.99 5.97 -14.51
CA VAL A 104 13.47 7.37 -14.54
C VAL A 104 13.17 8.06 -13.21
N SER A 105 11.98 7.85 -12.66
CA SER A 105 11.60 8.36 -11.34
C SER A 105 12.52 7.82 -10.25
N GLY A 106 12.85 6.53 -10.30
CA GLY A 106 13.76 5.89 -9.36
C GLY A 106 15.18 6.44 -9.43
N VAL A 107 15.68 6.65 -10.63
CA VAL A 107 17.02 7.27 -10.84
C VAL A 107 17.02 8.70 -10.32
N ALA A 108 15.97 9.48 -10.60
CA ALA A 108 15.85 10.85 -10.12
C ALA A 108 15.81 10.91 -8.59
N VAL A 109 15.05 10.01 -7.95
CA VAL A 109 14.97 9.90 -6.48
C VAL A 109 16.34 9.53 -5.91
N ALA A 110 17.03 8.55 -6.51
CA ALA A 110 18.38 8.16 -6.08
C ALA A 110 19.34 9.36 -6.13
N ALA A 111 19.32 10.12 -7.24
CA ALA A 111 20.18 11.29 -7.40
C ALA A 111 19.88 12.38 -6.35
N VAL A 112 18.59 12.70 -6.15
CA VAL A 112 18.16 13.71 -5.17
C VAL A 112 18.55 13.30 -3.75
N LEU A 113 18.28 12.04 -3.37
CA LEU A 113 18.61 11.54 -2.05
C LEU A 113 20.12 11.52 -1.79
N MET A 114 20.93 11.22 -2.79
CA MET A 114 22.40 11.24 -2.65
C MET A 114 22.96 12.66 -2.59
N ILE A 115 22.43 13.59 -3.38
CA ILE A 115 22.87 14.99 -3.38
C ILE A 115 22.53 15.66 -2.05
N PHE A 116 21.32 15.46 -1.54
CA PHE A 116 20.84 16.08 -0.30
C PHE A 116 20.95 15.16 0.91
N ARG A 117 21.87 14.21 0.88
CA ARG A 117 22.03 13.18 1.92
C ARG A 117 22.11 13.74 3.33
N SER A 118 23.00 14.71 3.57
CA SER A 118 23.18 15.29 4.89
C SER A 118 21.96 16.05 5.38
N LEU A 119 21.31 16.80 4.49
CA LEU A 119 20.08 17.52 4.81
C LEU A 119 18.94 16.57 5.18
N VAL A 120 18.73 15.53 4.39
CA VAL A 120 17.65 14.57 4.62
C VAL A 120 17.88 13.78 5.90
N LEU A 121 19.10 13.31 6.15
CA LEU A 121 19.45 12.62 7.40
C LEU A 121 19.21 13.50 8.62
N GLY A 122 19.57 14.77 8.55
CA GLY A 122 19.30 15.74 9.60
C GLY A 122 17.79 15.93 9.83
N LEU A 123 17.00 16.03 8.78
CA LEU A 123 15.55 16.16 8.85
C LEU A 123 14.87 14.90 9.42
N LEU A 124 15.44 13.72 9.17
CA LEU A 124 14.95 12.47 9.72
C LEU A 124 15.26 12.33 11.22
N GLY A 125 16.10 13.18 11.78
CA GLY A 125 16.45 13.17 13.19
C GLY A 125 17.67 12.33 13.52
N ALA A 126 18.57 12.09 12.57
CA ALA A 126 19.83 11.38 12.83
C ALA A 126 20.67 12.16 13.84
N SER A 127 21.03 11.51 14.95
CA SER A 127 21.89 12.06 15.97
C SER A 127 23.35 11.69 15.67
N GLU A 128 24.30 12.26 16.44
CA GLU A 128 25.71 11.89 16.33
C GLU A 128 25.93 10.38 16.54
N ALA A 129 25.20 9.77 17.48
CA ALA A 129 25.30 8.35 17.80
C ALA A 129 24.73 7.44 16.68
N THR A 130 23.69 7.90 15.98
CA THR A 130 23.00 7.11 14.95
C THR A 130 23.42 7.45 13.53
N TRP A 131 24.20 8.52 13.36
CA TRP A 131 24.55 9.06 12.02
C TRP A 131 25.22 8.02 11.13
N GLU A 132 26.20 7.30 11.63
CA GLU A 132 26.94 6.30 10.85
C GLU A 132 25.99 5.21 10.32
N TYR A 133 25.18 4.64 11.19
CA TYR A 133 24.27 3.56 10.83
C TYR A 133 23.13 4.04 9.93
N ALA A 134 22.54 5.18 10.26
CA ALA A 134 21.51 5.81 9.43
C ALA A 134 22.04 6.16 8.05
N SER A 135 23.27 6.68 7.96
CA SER A 135 23.94 7.03 6.73
C SER A 135 24.23 5.81 5.85
N GLN A 136 24.70 4.71 6.44
CA GLN A 136 24.96 3.46 5.72
C GLN A 136 23.67 2.88 5.14
N TYR A 137 22.63 2.78 5.95
CA TYR A 137 21.33 2.28 5.53
C TYR A 137 20.73 3.17 4.42
N TYR A 138 20.73 4.48 4.64
CA TYR A 138 20.24 5.48 3.71
C TYR A 138 20.93 5.38 2.35
N THR A 139 22.26 5.33 2.34
CA THR A 139 23.02 5.27 1.10
C THR A 139 22.69 4.04 0.27
N CYS A 140 22.61 2.88 0.91
CA CYS A 140 22.28 1.63 0.21
C CYS A 140 20.86 1.65 -0.34
N ILE A 141 19.88 2.11 0.44
CA ILE A 141 18.48 2.20 0.02
C ILE A 141 18.33 3.25 -1.10
N ALA A 142 18.98 4.40 -1.00
CA ALA A 142 18.93 5.45 -2.01
C ALA A 142 19.48 4.97 -3.35
N LEU A 143 20.60 4.27 -3.34
CA LEU A 143 21.18 3.68 -4.56
C LEU A 143 20.28 2.58 -5.15
N GLY A 144 19.54 1.90 -4.32
CA GLY A 144 18.58 0.89 -4.74
C GLY A 144 17.20 1.41 -5.14
N ALA A 145 16.98 2.73 -5.08
CA ALA A 145 15.67 3.32 -5.36
C ALA A 145 15.06 2.93 -6.71
N PRO A 146 15.81 2.90 -7.84
CA PRO A 146 15.25 2.48 -9.11
C PRO A 146 14.67 1.06 -9.05
N PHE A 147 15.35 0.14 -8.38
CA PHE A 147 14.90 -1.25 -8.26
C PHE A 147 13.68 -1.40 -7.37
N ILE A 148 13.60 -0.62 -6.30
CA ILE A 148 12.48 -0.65 -5.37
C ILE A 148 11.24 -0.04 -6.02
N ILE A 149 11.38 1.10 -6.67
CA ILE A 149 10.27 1.83 -7.27
C ILE A 149 9.70 1.08 -8.47
N VAL A 150 10.55 0.53 -9.33
CA VAL A 150 10.09 -0.14 -10.55
C VAL A 150 9.32 -1.43 -10.26
N ALA A 151 9.62 -2.13 -9.16
CA ALA A 151 8.97 -3.40 -8.83
C ALA A 151 7.44 -3.31 -8.74
N LEU A 152 6.92 -2.16 -8.31
CA LEU A 152 5.48 -1.95 -8.15
C LEU A 152 4.74 -1.87 -9.49
N THR A 153 5.41 -1.48 -10.55
CA THR A 153 4.78 -1.36 -11.88
C THR A 153 4.41 -2.72 -12.47
N PRO A 154 5.33 -3.68 -12.69
CA PRO A 154 4.96 -5.00 -13.18
C PRO A 154 4.04 -5.76 -12.22
N SER A 155 4.23 -5.60 -10.92
CA SER A 155 3.39 -6.25 -9.90
C SER A 155 1.91 -5.93 -10.12
N ASN A 156 1.59 -4.66 -10.36
CA ASN A 156 0.22 -4.23 -10.60
C ASN A 156 -0.26 -4.58 -12.02
N GLN A 157 0.60 -4.43 -13.02
CA GLN A 157 0.23 -4.66 -14.43
C GLN A 157 -0.05 -6.12 -14.74
N LEU A 158 0.70 -7.06 -14.17
CA LEU A 158 0.47 -8.50 -14.41
C LEU A 158 -0.93 -8.94 -14.01
N ARG A 159 -1.48 -8.35 -12.96
CA ARG A 159 -2.86 -8.64 -12.53
C ARG A 159 -3.90 -8.22 -13.57
N THR A 160 -3.62 -7.21 -14.35
CA THR A 160 -4.53 -6.75 -15.40
C THR A 160 -4.71 -7.77 -16.53
N GLU A 161 -3.71 -8.63 -16.74
CA GLU A 161 -3.78 -9.75 -17.66
C GLU A 161 -4.34 -11.04 -17.03
N GLY A 162 -4.63 -11.02 -15.73
CA GLY A 162 -5.05 -12.20 -14.99
C GLY A 162 -3.91 -12.98 -14.34
N PHE A 163 -2.68 -12.49 -14.41
CA PHE A 163 -1.50 -13.14 -13.83
C PHE A 163 -1.24 -12.74 -12.37
N ALA A 164 -2.28 -12.80 -11.54
CA ALA A 164 -2.17 -12.46 -10.12
C ALA A 164 -1.19 -13.37 -9.38
N THR A 165 -1.18 -14.66 -9.70
CA THR A 165 -0.25 -15.62 -9.12
C THR A 165 1.20 -15.31 -9.48
N ALA A 166 1.48 -14.88 -10.70
CA ALA A 166 2.83 -14.48 -11.11
C ALA A 166 3.29 -13.21 -10.37
N SER A 167 2.39 -12.26 -10.16
CA SER A 167 2.66 -11.06 -9.35
C SER A 167 3.03 -11.46 -7.91
N MET A 168 2.27 -12.37 -7.31
CA MET A 168 2.55 -12.91 -5.99
C MET A 168 3.91 -13.62 -5.94
N VAL A 169 4.20 -14.49 -6.90
CA VAL A 169 5.46 -15.25 -6.95
C VAL A 169 6.66 -14.33 -7.00
N GLY A 170 6.61 -13.26 -7.80
CA GLY A 170 7.67 -12.26 -7.87
C GLY A 170 7.91 -11.55 -6.54
N SER A 171 6.85 -11.14 -5.87
CA SER A 171 6.94 -10.48 -4.57
C SER A 171 7.46 -11.43 -3.48
N VAL A 172 6.97 -12.66 -3.46
CA VAL A 172 7.41 -13.69 -2.49
C VAL A 172 8.88 -14.06 -2.72
N LEU A 173 9.30 -14.18 -3.97
CA LEU A 173 10.71 -14.45 -4.31
C LEU A 173 11.64 -13.39 -3.71
N GLY A 174 11.30 -12.11 -3.88
CA GLY A 174 12.08 -11.02 -3.31
C GLY A 174 12.12 -11.06 -1.78
N ALA A 175 10.99 -11.36 -1.13
CA ALA A 175 10.91 -11.48 0.31
C ALA A 175 11.76 -12.65 0.84
N VAL A 176 11.70 -13.80 0.20
CA VAL A 176 12.49 -15.00 0.58
C VAL A 176 13.99 -14.73 0.42
N VAL A 177 14.40 -14.12 -0.69
CA VAL A 177 15.81 -13.75 -0.90
C VAL A 177 16.29 -12.78 0.19
N ASN A 178 15.47 -11.81 0.53
CA ASN A 178 15.79 -10.85 1.58
C ASN A 178 15.96 -11.55 2.95
N ILE A 179 15.03 -12.43 3.31
CA ILE A 179 15.09 -13.19 4.57
C ILE A 179 16.36 -14.05 4.66
N ILE A 180 16.75 -14.70 3.57
CA ILE A 180 17.95 -15.53 3.52
C ILE A 180 19.21 -14.66 3.61
N LEU A 181 19.25 -13.53 2.93
CA LEU A 181 20.43 -12.67 2.88
C LEU A 181 20.63 -11.82 4.13
N ASP A 182 19.56 -11.48 4.85
CA ASP A 182 19.66 -10.66 6.07
C ASP A 182 20.70 -11.19 7.07
N PRO A 183 20.62 -12.43 7.58
CA PRO A 183 21.61 -12.91 8.54
C PRO A 183 23.02 -13.02 7.94
N ILE A 184 23.11 -13.35 6.65
CA ILE A 184 24.40 -13.46 5.96
C ILE A 184 25.08 -12.10 5.88
N MET A 185 24.36 -11.06 5.44
CA MET A 185 24.93 -9.74 5.24
C MET A 185 25.12 -8.95 6.52
N ILE A 186 24.21 -9.11 7.49
CA ILE A 186 24.28 -8.40 8.76
C ILE A 186 25.36 -9.01 9.66
N PHE A 187 25.37 -10.33 9.82
CA PHE A 187 26.21 -11.04 10.80
C PHE A 187 27.46 -11.68 10.18
N VAL A 188 27.32 -12.51 9.16
CA VAL A 188 28.44 -13.27 8.58
C VAL A 188 29.43 -12.33 7.88
N LEU A 189 28.94 -11.41 7.04
CA LEU A 189 29.79 -10.40 6.39
C LEU A 189 30.08 -9.21 7.31
N GLY A 190 29.31 -9.06 8.38
CA GLY A 190 29.52 -7.99 9.35
C GLY A 190 29.19 -6.58 8.84
N TRP A 191 28.32 -6.47 7.81
CA TRP A 191 27.98 -5.19 7.21
C TRP A 191 26.93 -4.40 8.00
N GLY A 192 26.28 -5.01 8.98
CA GLY A 192 25.33 -4.34 9.88
C GLY A 192 24.17 -3.64 9.13
N ALA A 193 24.02 -2.34 9.35
CA ALA A 193 22.96 -1.56 8.73
C ALA A 193 23.03 -1.57 7.19
N ALA A 194 24.24 -1.44 6.64
CA ALA A 194 24.45 -1.56 5.19
C ALA A 194 24.05 -2.94 4.68
N GLY A 195 24.30 -3.99 5.47
CA GLY A 195 23.90 -5.36 5.14
C GLY A 195 22.39 -5.53 5.05
N ALA A 196 21.64 -4.98 6.00
CA ALA A 196 20.18 -5.01 5.99
C ALA A 196 19.61 -4.30 4.75
N ALA A 197 20.10 -3.12 4.45
CA ALA A 197 19.69 -2.35 3.28
C ALA A 197 20.04 -3.08 1.97
N THR A 198 21.23 -3.63 1.87
CA THR A 198 21.70 -4.36 0.68
C THR A 198 20.85 -5.61 0.45
N ALA A 199 20.51 -6.36 1.50
CA ALA A 199 19.63 -7.52 1.41
C ALA A 199 18.26 -7.14 0.84
N THR A 200 17.69 -6.02 1.29
CA THR A 200 16.42 -5.49 0.78
C THR A 200 16.52 -5.13 -0.71
N VAL A 201 17.58 -4.45 -1.11
CA VAL A 201 17.80 -4.06 -2.51
C VAL A 201 17.98 -5.29 -3.40
N ILE A 202 18.77 -6.26 -2.98
CA ILE A 202 18.97 -7.52 -3.75
C ILE A 202 17.65 -8.27 -3.89
N GLY A 203 16.83 -8.34 -2.84
CA GLY A 203 15.50 -8.92 -2.92
C GLY A 203 14.64 -8.25 -3.99
N ASN A 204 14.62 -6.93 -4.03
CA ASN A 204 13.90 -6.17 -5.05
C ASN A 204 14.47 -6.39 -6.46
N VAL A 205 15.79 -6.49 -6.60
CA VAL A 205 16.44 -6.80 -7.89
C VAL A 205 15.98 -8.18 -8.39
N CYS A 206 15.94 -9.18 -7.52
CA CYS A 206 15.46 -10.51 -7.88
C CYS A 206 13.99 -10.49 -8.33
N THR A 207 13.16 -9.74 -7.62
CA THR A 207 11.75 -9.52 -8.01
C THR A 207 11.67 -8.87 -9.39
N ASP A 208 12.45 -7.84 -9.65
CA ASP A 208 12.47 -7.13 -10.94
C ASP A 208 12.91 -8.03 -12.08
N ILE A 209 13.95 -8.85 -11.87
CA ILE A 209 14.43 -9.81 -12.86
C ILE A 209 13.34 -10.82 -13.20
N PHE A 210 12.65 -11.35 -12.18
CA PHE A 210 11.54 -12.27 -12.40
C PHE A 210 10.41 -11.62 -13.21
N PHE A 211 10.03 -10.41 -12.87
CA PHE A 211 8.95 -9.72 -13.56
C PHE A 211 9.30 -9.38 -15.01
N VAL A 212 10.52 -8.91 -15.27
CA VAL A 212 10.99 -8.63 -16.64
C VAL A 212 11.01 -9.92 -17.46
N TRP A 213 11.56 -10.99 -16.89
CA TRP A 213 11.56 -12.30 -17.56
C TRP A 213 10.14 -12.76 -17.89
N PHE A 214 9.21 -12.63 -16.93
CA PHE A 214 7.82 -13.05 -17.12
C PHE A 214 7.13 -12.21 -18.20
N LEU A 215 7.34 -10.90 -18.20
CA LEU A 215 6.78 -10.00 -19.21
C LEU A 215 7.29 -10.31 -20.62
N ILE A 216 8.57 -10.62 -20.74
CA ILE A 216 9.17 -10.95 -22.05
C ILE A 216 8.70 -12.32 -22.57
N LYS A 217 8.62 -13.32 -21.70
CA LYS A 217 8.36 -14.72 -22.10
C LYS A 217 6.89 -15.13 -22.07
N LYS A 218 6.11 -14.60 -21.16
CA LYS A 218 4.74 -15.07 -20.88
C LYS A 218 3.66 -14.05 -21.20
N SER A 219 3.94 -12.76 -21.09
CA SER A 219 2.97 -11.72 -21.38
C SER A 219 2.88 -11.46 -22.88
N LYS A 220 1.66 -11.37 -23.39
CA LYS A 220 1.39 -11.07 -24.80
C LYS A 220 0.96 -9.63 -25.01
N ASN A 221 0.37 -9.01 -23.99
CA ASN A 221 -0.29 -7.70 -24.09
C ASN A 221 0.48 -6.59 -23.36
N LEU A 222 1.50 -6.92 -22.59
CA LEU A 222 2.35 -5.96 -21.90
C LEU A 222 3.78 -6.10 -22.42
N SER A 223 4.57 -5.04 -22.32
CA SER A 223 5.93 -5.03 -22.85
C SER A 223 6.86 -4.17 -21.99
N VAL A 224 8.14 -4.51 -22.06
CA VAL A 224 9.25 -3.71 -21.53
C VAL A 224 10.20 -3.27 -22.63
N ASP A 225 9.84 -3.44 -23.91
CA ASP A 225 10.67 -3.08 -25.03
C ASP A 225 10.70 -1.55 -25.20
N PRO A 226 11.88 -0.90 -25.06
CA PRO A 226 11.98 0.56 -25.17
C PRO A 226 11.60 1.10 -26.55
N ARG A 227 11.62 0.27 -27.58
CA ARG A 227 11.18 0.68 -28.93
C ARG A 227 9.68 0.98 -29.00
N GLY A 228 8.88 0.43 -28.08
CA GLY A 228 7.47 0.70 -27.95
C GLY A 228 7.15 1.96 -27.16
N PHE A 229 8.14 2.73 -26.76
CA PHE A 229 7.93 3.95 -25.96
C PHE A 229 7.34 5.05 -26.86
N HIS A 230 6.05 5.28 -26.70
CA HIS A 230 5.31 6.36 -27.36
C HIS A 230 4.12 6.72 -26.50
N ILE A 231 3.96 7.98 -26.15
CA ILE A 231 2.91 8.44 -25.26
C ILE A 231 2.43 9.83 -25.64
N SER A 232 1.12 10.05 -25.51
CA SER A 232 0.50 11.36 -25.71
C SER A 232 0.37 12.10 -24.37
N ARG A 233 0.15 13.42 -24.43
CA ARG A 233 -0.06 14.24 -23.22
C ARG A 233 -1.31 13.80 -22.44
N SER A 234 -2.39 13.43 -23.14
CA SER A 234 -3.62 12.97 -22.49
C SER A 234 -3.42 11.64 -21.77
N GLU A 235 -2.61 10.75 -22.32
CA GLU A 235 -2.27 9.47 -21.71
C GLU A 235 -1.40 9.66 -20.45
N ILE A 236 -0.42 10.55 -20.52
CA ILE A 236 0.39 10.93 -19.34
C ILE A 236 -0.53 11.48 -18.24
N GLY A 237 -1.43 12.39 -18.60
CA GLY A 237 -2.41 12.96 -17.68
C GLY A 237 -3.31 11.90 -17.04
N ALA A 238 -3.75 10.90 -17.81
CA ALA A 238 -4.58 9.81 -17.30
C ALA A 238 -3.84 8.94 -16.27
N VAL A 239 -2.56 8.65 -16.50
CA VAL A 239 -1.73 7.88 -15.55
C VAL A 239 -1.52 8.68 -14.27
N PHE A 240 -1.10 9.92 -14.35
CA PHE A 240 -0.82 10.75 -13.18
C PHE A 240 -2.09 11.14 -12.42
N ALA A 241 -3.22 11.33 -13.09
CA ALA A 241 -4.48 11.68 -12.45
C ALA A 241 -4.96 10.61 -11.45
N ILE A 242 -4.62 9.35 -11.68
CA ILE A 242 -4.93 8.25 -10.77
C ILE A 242 -3.73 7.92 -9.87
N GLY A 243 -2.52 7.94 -10.42
CA GLY A 243 -1.32 7.58 -9.69
C GLY A 243 -0.96 8.54 -8.56
N ILE A 244 -1.09 9.84 -8.78
CA ILE A 244 -0.77 10.84 -7.76
C ILE A 244 -1.70 10.75 -6.54
N PRO A 245 -3.04 10.67 -6.69
CA PRO A 245 -3.91 10.42 -5.53
C PRO A 245 -3.59 9.14 -4.78
N ALA A 246 -3.26 8.06 -5.49
CA ALA A 246 -2.86 6.80 -4.86
C ALA A 246 -1.58 6.96 -4.04
N SER A 247 -0.61 7.71 -4.54
CA SER A 247 0.61 8.07 -3.81
C SER A 247 0.31 8.90 -2.56
N VAL A 248 -0.57 9.88 -2.68
CA VAL A 248 -0.97 10.78 -1.57
C VAL A 248 -1.60 9.99 -0.42
N THR A 249 -2.32 8.91 -0.67
CA THR A 249 -2.90 8.07 0.37
C THR A 249 -1.85 7.58 1.37
N ASN A 250 -0.69 7.12 0.89
CA ASN A 250 0.40 6.68 1.76
C ASN A 250 0.95 7.81 2.64
N LEU A 251 1.07 9.00 2.08
CA LEU A 251 1.54 10.19 2.82
C LEU A 251 0.53 10.61 3.88
N MET A 252 -0.75 10.57 3.56
CA MET A 252 -1.83 10.91 4.51
C MET A 252 -1.86 9.94 5.68
N GLN A 253 -1.62 8.66 5.45
CA GLN A 253 -1.52 7.66 6.51
C GLN A 253 -0.41 8.00 7.51
N SER A 254 0.76 8.37 7.01
CA SER A 254 1.90 8.77 7.86
C SER A 254 1.58 10.02 8.68
N ILE A 255 0.94 11.00 8.08
CA ILE A 255 0.51 12.23 8.76
C ILE A 255 -0.52 11.91 9.85
N GLY A 256 -1.50 11.04 9.57
CA GLY A 256 -2.51 10.61 10.54
C GLY A 256 -1.90 9.96 11.77
N ILE A 257 -0.92 9.08 11.59
CA ILE A 257 -0.20 8.43 12.68
C ILE A 257 0.55 9.47 13.52
N ALA A 258 1.25 10.40 12.88
CA ALA A 258 1.99 11.45 13.58
C ALA A 258 1.06 12.37 14.40
N LEU A 259 -0.07 12.76 13.84
CA LEU A 259 -1.08 13.59 14.54
C LEU A 259 -1.66 12.86 15.75
N THR A 260 -1.97 11.59 15.63
CA THR A 260 -2.49 10.77 16.73
C THR A 260 -1.48 10.66 17.86
N ASN A 261 -0.22 10.37 17.55
CA ASN A 261 0.84 10.26 18.53
C ASN A 261 1.08 11.59 19.25
N ARG A 262 1.09 12.69 18.53
CA ARG A 262 1.24 14.02 19.11
C ARG A 262 0.09 14.38 20.04
N ALA A 263 -1.13 14.05 19.68
CA ALA A 263 -2.30 14.28 20.52
C ALA A 263 -2.25 13.46 21.82
N LEU A 264 -1.73 12.22 21.74
CA LEU A 264 -1.62 11.33 22.91
C LEU A 264 -0.48 11.68 23.84
N LEU A 265 0.56 12.39 23.40
CA LEU A 265 1.69 12.78 24.25
C LEU A 265 1.25 13.56 25.49
N GLY A 266 0.19 14.37 25.38
CA GLY A 266 -0.37 15.12 26.49
C GLY A 266 -1.04 14.26 27.57
N PHE A 267 -1.29 12.97 27.29
CA PHE A 267 -1.97 12.06 28.20
C PHE A 267 -1.05 11.01 28.82
N GLY A 268 0.23 11.01 28.46
CA GLY A 268 1.26 10.13 29.01
C GLY A 268 1.92 9.23 27.96
N ASP A 269 3.18 8.84 28.24
CA ASP A 269 3.96 7.99 27.34
C ASP A 269 3.40 6.57 27.26
N ASP A 270 2.76 6.08 28.31
CA ASP A 270 2.07 4.78 28.31
C ASP A 270 0.93 4.73 27.31
N LYS A 271 0.24 5.86 27.08
CA LYS A 271 -0.82 5.97 26.09
C LYS A 271 -0.26 5.91 24.65
N VAL A 272 0.87 6.56 24.41
CA VAL A 272 1.55 6.51 23.11
C VAL A 272 2.05 5.09 22.83
N ALA A 273 2.63 4.42 23.83
CA ALA A 273 3.08 3.03 23.71
C ALA A 273 1.92 2.07 23.40
N ALA A 274 0.80 2.21 24.11
CA ALA A 274 -0.40 1.40 23.87
C ALA A 274 -0.94 1.61 22.47
N MET A 275 -1.02 2.86 22.00
CA MET A 275 -1.49 3.17 20.65
C MET A 275 -0.55 2.59 19.57
N GLY A 276 0.75 2.58 19.81
CA GLY A 276 1.71 1.96 18.90
C GLY A 276 1.44 0.46 18.70
N ILE A 277 1.12 -0.26 19.78
CA ILE A 277 0.74 -1.68 19.72
C ILE A 277 -0.59 -1.85 18.98
N VAL A 278 -1.58 -1.04 19.29
CA VAL A 278 -2.90 -1.08 18.66
C VAL A 278 -2.80 -0.83 17.15
N MET A 279 -1.97 0.12 16.74
CA MET A 279 -1.75 0.41 15.32
C MET A 279 -1.12 -0.77 14.59
N LYS A 280 -0.20 -1.51 15.23
CA LYS A 280 0.37 -2.73 14.64
C LYS A 280 -0.69 -3.80 14.41
N ILE A 281 -1.54 -4.04 15.40
CA ILE A 281 -2.65 -5.02 15.30
C ILE A 281 -3.63 -4.59 14.20
N ASN A 282 -4.00 -3.33 14.21
CA ASN A 282 -4.93 -2.77 13.23
C ASN A 282 -4.37 -2.82 11.80
N MET A 283 -3.07 -2.63 11.65
CA MET A 283 -2.39 -2.73 10.36
C MET A 283 -2.50 -4.15 9.78
N ILE A 284 -2.36 -5.19 10.60
CA ILE A 284 -2.52 -6.58 10.16
C ILE A 284 -3.93 -6.81 9.61
N ALA A 285 -4.95 -6.36 10.34
CA ALA A 285 -6.34 -6.44 9.90
C ALA A 285 -6.58 -5.62 8.63
N ALA A 286 -6.05 -4.40 8.58
CA ALA A 286 -6.19 -3.51 7.43
C ALA A 286 -5.56 -4.09 6.17
N LEU A 287 -4.42 -4.79 6.27
CA LEU A 287 -3.78 -5.41 5.12
C LEU A 287 -4.68 -6.42 4.41
N VAL A 288 -5.48 -7.18 5.17
CA VAL A 288 -6.44 -8.12 4.59
C VAL A 288 -7.49 -7.36 3.76
N LEU A 289 -8.05 -6.30 4.32
CA LEU A 289 -9.05 -5.48 3.63
C LEU A 289 -8.46 -4.80 2.38
N VAL A 290 -7.28 -4.24 2.50
CA VAL A 290 -6.55 -3.59 1.37
C VAL A 290 -6.28 -4.62 0.27
N GLY A 291 -5.83 -5.82 0.62
CA GLY A 291 -5.53 -6.88 -0.35
C GLY A 291 -6.76 -7.29 -1.15
N PHE A 292 -7.91 -7.46 -0.49
CA PHE A 292 -9.16 -7.79 -1.18
C PHE A 292 -9.69 -6.63 -2.02
N ALA A 293 -9.53 -5.40 -1.57
CA ALA A 293 -9.96 -4.23 -2.33
C ALA A 293 -9.13 -4.04 -3.62
N PHE A 294 -7.81 -4.01 -3.48
CA PHE A 294 -6.92 -3.80 -4.62
C PHE A 294 -6.83 -5.02 -5.54
N GLY A 295 -6.99 -6.23 -4.98
CA GLY A 295 -6.97 -7.45 -5.76
C GLY A 295 -8.09 -7.54 -6.79
N GLY A 296 -9.26 -7.01 -6.46
CA GLY A 296 -10.41 -6.96 -7.38
C GLY A 296 -10.42 -5.79 -8.35
N GLN A 297 -9.50 -4.85 -8.20
CA GLN A 297 -9.44 -3.64 -9.01
C GLN A 297 -9.33 -3.90 -10.52
N PRO A 298 -8.52 -4.86 -11.01
CA PRO A 298 -8.47 -5.17 -12.44
C PRO A 298 -9.82 -5.62 -13.02
N LEU A 299 -10.59 -6.37 -12.26
CA LEU A 299 -11.92 -6.83 -12.70
C LEU A 299 -12.89 -5.65 -12.86
N THR A 300 -12.87 -4.72 -11.92
CA THR A 300 -13.67 -3.49 -11.99
C THR A 300 -13.26 -2.63 -13.19
N GLY A 301 -11.97 -2.39 -13.38
CA GLY A 301 -11.45 -1.60 -14.48
C GLY A 301 -11.76 -2.19 -15.85
N TYR A 302 -11.62 -3.51 -15.98
CA TYR A 302 -11.95 -4.20 -17.22
C TYR A 302 -13.42 -4.05 -17.59
N ASN A 303 -14.32 -4.31 -16.66
CA ASN A 303 -15.76 -4.23 -16.91
C ASN A 303 -16.24 -2.80 -17.15
N TYR A 304 -15.60 -1.82 -16.53
CA TYR A 304 -15.86 -0.41 -16.83
C TYR A 304 -15.43 -0.07 -18.27
N GLY A 305 -14.24 -0.47 -18.67
CA GLY A 305 -13.75 -0.25 -20.04
C GLY A 305 -14.58 -0.99 -21.09
N ALA A 306 -15.03 -2.20 -20.78
CA ALA A 306 -15.90 -2.99 -21.65
C ALA A 306 -17.33 -2.45 -21.75
N ARG A 307 -17.68 -1.43 -20.95
CA ARG A 307 -19.02 -0.83 -20.89
C ARG A 307 -20.11 -1.85 -20.55
N ASN A 308 -19.76 -2.85 -19.75
CA ASN A 308 -20.67 -3.91 -19.29
C ASN A 308 -21.25 -3.53 -17.94
N ARG A 309 -22.37 -2.79 -17.96
CA ARG A 309 -23.02 -2.29 -16.74
C ARG A 309 -23.46 -3.40 -15.80
N THR A 310 -24.03 -4.47 -16.32
CA THR A 310 -24.51 -5.59 -15.51
C THR A 310 -23.40 -6.25 -14.73
N ARG A 311 -22.28 -6.54 -15.41
CA ARG A 311 -21.14 -7.19 -14.80
C ARG A 311 -20.36 -6.24 -13.87
N LEU A 312 -20.26 -4.97 -14.23
CA LEU A 312 -19.68 -3.94 -13.35
C LEU A 312 -20.46 -3.82 -12.06
N LYS A 313 -21.79 -3.75 -12.14
CA LYS A 313 -22.67 -3.70 -10.96
C LYS A 313 -22.49 -4.94 -10.08
N ALA A 314 -22.44 -6.13 -10.68
CA ALA A 314 -22.22 -7.38 -9.97
C ALA A 314 -20.85 -7.41 -9.25
N THR A 315 -19.82 -6.93 -9.94
CA THR A 315 -18.45 -6.84 -9.37
C THR A 315 -18.41 -5.90 -8.17
N LEU A 316 -18.97 -4.71 -8.29
CA LEU A 316 -19.01 -3.73 -7.22
C LEU A 316 -19.84 -4.23 -6.02
N LYS A 317 -21.00 -4.82 -6.28
CA LYS A 317 -21.83 -5.41 -5.23
C LYS A 317 -21.07 -6.50 -4.47
N PHE A 318 -20.41 -7.40 -5.18
CA PHE A 318 -19.62 -8.46 -4.55
C PHE A 318 -18.45 -7.88 -3.75
N ALA A 319 -17.75 -6.88 -4.29
CA ALA A 319 -16.62 -6.23 -3.62
C ALA A 319 -17.07 -5.59 -2.28
N TYR A 320 -18.16 -4.83 -2.29
CA TYR A 320 -18.68 -4.22 -1.06
C TYR A 320 -19.16 -5.25 -0.05
N LEU A 321 -19.84 -6.30 -0.49
CA LEU A 321 -20.32 -7.36 0.40
C LEU A 321 -19.16 -8.15 1.00
N LEU A 322 -18.16 -8.49 0.22
CA LEU A 322 -16.97 -9.20 0.69
C LEU A 322 -16.20 -8.36 1.71
N GLU A 323 -15.90 -7.10 1.38
CA GLU A 323 -15.19 -6.19 2.29
C GLU A 323 -15.98 -5.95 3.58
N GLY A 324 -17.27 -5.71 3.47
CA GLY A 324 -18.14 -5.50 4.63
C GLY A 324 -18.21 -6.74 5.53
N GLY A 325 -18.36 -7.92 4.93
CA GLY A 325 -18.36 -9.18 5.65
C GLY A 325 -17.05 -9.47 6.36
N MET A 326 -15.92 -9.25 5.69
CA MET A 326 -14.59 -9.42 6.27
C MET A 326 -14.32 -8.41 7.38
N ALA A 327 -14.72 -7.15 7.17
CA ALA A 327 -14.58 -6.12 8.20
C ALA A 327 -15.37 -6.48 9.45
N LEU A 328 -16.61 -6.96 9.30
CA LEU A 328 -17.43 -7.38 10.43
C LEU A 328 -16.82 -8.57 11.19
N VAL A 329 -16.27 -9.55 10.47
CA VAL A 329 -15.58 -10.70 11.09
C VAL A 329 -14.36 -10.23 11.87
N LEU A 330 -13.55 -9.38 11.29
CA LEU A 330 -12.35 -8.82 11.95
C LEU A 330 -12.73 -7.98 13.18
N MET A 331 -13.76 -7.14 13.07
CA MET A 331 -14.27 -6.37 14.19
C MET A 331 -14.72 -7.27 15.35
N ALA A 332 -15.47 -8.32 15.03
CA ALA A 332 -15.99 -9.25 16.04
C ALA A 332 -14.85 -10.03 16.71
N VAL A 333 -13.97 -10.64 15.94
CA VAL A 333 -12.88 -11.49 16.45
C VAL A 333 -11.86 -10.65 17.22
N LEU A 334 -11.32 -9.62 16.64
CA LEU A 334 -10.30 -8.80 17.27
C LEU A 334 -10.86 -7.96 18.42
N GLY A 335 -12.10 -7.50 18.32
CA GLY A 335 -12.75 -6.76 19.38
C GLY A 335 -13.03 -7.62 20.61
N PHE A 336 -13.48 -8.86 20.40
CA PHE A 336 -13.71 -9.80 21.49
C PHE A 336 -12.41 -10.18 22.21
N PHE A 337 -11.36 -10.45 21.44
CA PHE A 337 -10.04 -10.84 21.97
C PHE A 337 -9.09 -9.64 22.15
N ALA A 338 -9.59 -8.41 22.22
CA ALA A 338 -8.72 -7.22 22.28
C ALA A 338 -7.70 -7.24 23.42
N PRO A 339 -8.07 -7.57 24.69
CA PRO A 339 -7.06 -7.65 25.76
C PRO A 339 -5.98 -8.69 25.47
N GLN A 340 -6.37 -9.86 24.97
CA GLN A 340 -5.45 -10.95 24.65
C GLN A 340 -4.50 -10.58 23.51
N MET A 341 -5.02 -9.87 22.50
CA MET A 341 -4.19 -9.39 21.37
C MET A 341 -3.13 -8.41 21.85
N VAL A 342 -3.46 -7.47 22.72
CA VAL A 342 -2.50 -6.51 23.29
C VAL A 342 -1.48 -7.21 24.16
N LYS A 343 -1.88 -8.21 24.94
CA LYS A 343 -0.98 -9.00 25.81
C LYS A 343 0.12 -9.73 25.06
N ILE A 344 -0.10 -10.08 23.79
CA ILE A 344 0.93 -10.72 22.94
C ILE A 344 2.17 -9.81 22.83
N PHE A 345 1.97 -8.49 22.78
CA PHE A 345 3.03 -7.52 22.61
C PHE A 345 3.57 -6.96 23.92
N MET A 346 2.73 -6.82 24.95
CA MET A 346 3.11 -6.21 26.21
C MET A 346 2.19 -6.66 27.35
N SER A 347 2.77 -7.01 28.47
CA SER A 347 2.05 -7.58 29.63
C SER A 347 1.69 -6.57 30.72
N ASP A 348 2.14 -5.31 30.61
CA ASP A 348 1.81 -4.25 31.58
C ASP A 348 0.28 -4.07 31.66
N PRO A 349 -0.34 -4.22 32.89
CA PRO A 349 -1.80 -4.11 33.00
C PRO A 349 -2.38 -2.78 32.51
N SER A 350 -1.68 -1.67 32.74
CA SER A 350 -2.12 -0.35 32.27
C SER A 350 -2.15 -0.28 30.74
N VAL A 351 -1.10 -0.79 30.08
CA VAL A 351 -1.01 -0.83 28.61
C VAL A 351 -2.07 -1.75 28.04
N VAL A 352 -2.33 -2.91 28.66
CA VAL A 352 -3.34 -3.86 28.21
C VAL A 352 -4.74 -3.25 28.28
N GLU A 353 -5.10 -2.61 29.39
CA GLU A 353 -6.40 -1.99 29.58
C GLU A 353 -6.64 -0.85 28.57
N ASN A 354 -5.69 0.09 28.49
CA ASN A 354 -5.78 1.19 27.53
C ASN A 354 -5.76 0.70 26.09
N GLY A 355 -4.88 -0.25 25.78
CA GLY A 355 -4.76 -0.82 24.45
C GLY A 355 -6.01 -1.56 24.00
N ALA A 356 -6.67 -2.28 24.88
CA ALA A 356 -7.92 -2.98 24.56
C ALA A 356 -9.02 -1.98 24.16
N LEU A 357 -9.18 -0.89 24.90
CA LEU A 357 -10.14 0.15 24.59
C LEU A 357 -9.78 0.84 23.26
N MET A 358 -8.52 1.20 23.09
CA MET A 358 -8.02 1.81 21.85
C MET A 358 -8.28 0.91 20.64
N LEU A 359 -7.98 -0.38 20.76
CA LEU A 359 -8.19 -1.35 19.67
C LEU A 359 -9.66 -1.45 19.31
N ARG A 360 -10.53 -1.55 20.28
CA ARG A 360 -11.97 -1.64 20.05
C ARG A 360 -12.52 -0.40 19.35
N LEU A 361 -12.04 0.79 19.73
CA LEU A 361 -12.45 2.04 19.10
C LEU A 361 -11.90 2.17 17.69
N GLN A 362 -10.66 1.74 17.45
CA GLN A 362 -10.10 1.70 16.10
C GLN A 362 -10.87 0.73 15.19
N LEU A 363 -11.21 -0.46 15.70
CA LEU A 363 -11.96 -1.47 14.97
C LEU A 363 -13.39 -1.01 14.66
N ALA A 364 -13.99 -0.13 15.47
CA ALA A 364 -15.34 0.37 15.26
C ALA A 364 -15.50 1.05 13.87
N GLY A 365 -14.44 1.62 13.33
CA GLY A 365 -14.42 2.22 11.99
C GLY A 365 -14.06 1.26 10.87
N MET A 366 -13.80 0.00 11.13
CA MET A 366 -13.27 -0.93 10.13
C MET A 366 -14.24 -1.21 8.97
N LEU A 367 -15.52 -1.33 9.24
CA LEU A 367 -16.54 -1.47 8.20
C LEU A 367 -16.57 -0.24 7.29
N CYS A 368 -16.51 0.94 7.88
CA CYS A 368 -16.44 2.20 7.12
C CYS A 368 -15.15 2.29 6.31
N MET A 369 -14.03 1.85 6.86
CA MET A 369 -12.77 1.75 6.14
C MET A 369 -12.89 0.87 4.90
N GLY A 370 -13.55 -0.29 5.02
CA GLY A 370 -13.81 -1.19 3.89
C GLY A 370 -14.61 -0.50 2.79
N ILE A 371 -15.66 0.23 3.15
CA ILE A 371 -16.47 1.00 2.19
C ILE A 371 -15.61 2.04 1.48
N VAL A 372 -14.79 2.79 2.20
CA VAL A 372 -13.89 3.80 1.62
C VAL A 372 -12.88 3.16 0.67
N LEU A 373 -12.29 2.03 1.06
CA LEU A 373 -11.31 1.31 0.23
C LEU A 373 -11.91 0.86 -1.10
N ILE A 374 -13.05 0.21 -1.07
CA ILE A 374 -13.72 -0.25 -2.30
C ILE A 374 -14.13 0.94 -3.18
N SER A 375 -14.65 2.01 -2.57
CA SER A 375 -15.02 3.23 -3.29
C SER A 375 -13.81 3.89 -3.96
N THR A 376 -12.69 3.97 -3.25
CA THR A 376 -11.43 4.51 -3.79
C THR A 376 -10.92 3.66 -4.96
N CYS A 377 -10.92 2.34 -4.80
CA CYS A 377 -10.51 1.42 -5.87
C CYS A 377 -11.43 1.51 -7.09
N THR A 378 -12.72 1.70 -6.86
CA THR A 378 -13.71 1.90 -7.94
C THR A 378 -13.42 3.15 -8.74
N PHE A 379 -13.16 4.28 -8.08
CA PHE A 379 -12.83 5.53 -8.77
C PHE A 379 -11.49 5.45 -9.49
N GLN A 380 -10.48 4.82 -8.88
CA GLN A 380 -9.20 4.58 -9.55
C GLN A 380 -9.38 3.71 -10.80
N SER A 381 -10.13 2.63 -10.70
CA SER A 381 -10.37 1.71 -11.81
C SER A 381 -11.15 2.36 -12.94
N ALA A 382 -12.12 3.22 -12.61
CA ALA A 382 -12.95 3.93 -13.57
C ALA A 382 -12.30 5.22 -14.11
N GLY A 383 -11.10 5.57 -13.66
CA GLY A 383 -10.42 6.78 -14.08
C GLY A 383 -11.02 8.07 -13.54
N GLN A 384 -11.79 7.99 -12.46
CA GLN A 384 -12.43 9.15 -11.81
C GLN A 384 -11.45 9.81 -10.84
N ALA A 385 -10.60 10.69 -11.35
CA ALA A 385 -9.49 11.30 -10.61
C ALA A 385 -9.96 12.10 -9.39
N MET A 386 -11.02 12.90 -9.54
CA MET A 386 -11.52 13.74 -8.45
C MET A 386 -12.06 12.92 -7.29
N GLY A 387 -12.85 11.87 -7.58
CA GLY A 387 -13.36 10.97 -6.55
C GLY A 387 -12.25 10.24 -5.83
N ALA A 388 -11.27 9.70 -6.57
CA ALA A 388 -10.10 9.05 -5.99
C ALA A 388 -9.30 10.01 -5.10
N PHE A 389 -9.05 11.24 -5.56
CA PHE A 389 -8.34 12.28 -4.81
C PHE A 389 -9.06 12.63 -3.50
N LEU A 390 -10.36 12.93 -3.58
CA LEU A 390 -11.13 13.32 -2.40
C LEU A 390 -11.13 12.25 -1.32
N LEU A 391 -11.29 10.99 -1.69
CA LEU A 391 -11.25 9.89 -0.74
C LEU A 391 -9.84 9.64 -0.20
N SER A 392 -8.82 9.79 -1.04
CA SER A 392 -7.41 9.62 -0.63
C SER A 392 -6.98 10.62 0.43
N VAL A 393 -7.41 11.89 0.33
CA VAL A 393 -7.02 12.94 1.29
C VAL A 393 -7.94 13.02 2.51
N SER A 394 -9.09 12.34 2.50
CA SER A 394 -10.11 12.53 3.54
C SER A 394 -9.89 11.65 4.76
N ARG A 395 -9.77 10.35 4.56
CA ARG A 395 -9.88 9.36 5.64
C ARG A 395 -8.84 9.53 6.75
N GLN A 396 -7.59 9.73 6.42
CA GLN A 396 -6.49 9.91 7.38
C GLN A 396 -5.80 11.27 7.25
N GLY A 397 -6.30 12.14 6.37
CA GLY A 397 -5.77 13.46 6.12
C GLY A 397 -6.67 14.56 6.68
N VAL A 398 -7.33 15.29 5.78
CA VAL A 398 -8.08 16.50 6.12
C VAL A 398 -9.24 16.21 7.09
N VAL A 399 -10.09 15.24 6.79
CA VAL A 399 -11.23 14.91 7.65
C VAL A 399 -10.74 14.41 9.01
N PHE A 400 -9.74 13.55 9.03
CA PHE A 400 -9.16 13.04 10.27
C PHE A 400 -8.58 14.18 11.12
N ALA A 401 -7.82 15.09 10.54
CA ALA A 401 -7.21 16.20 11.26
C ALA A 401 -8.27 17.10 11.91
N VAL A 402 -9.32 17.43 11.17
CA VAL A 402 -10.42 18.25 11.69
C VAL A 402 -11.17 17.53 12.82
N VAL A 403 -11.51 16.26 12.61
CA VAL A 403 -12.21 15.44 13.61
C VAL A 403 -11.36 15.29 14.87
N LEU A 404 -10.06 15.05 14.74
CA LEU A 404 -9.14 14.93 15.86
C LEU A 404 -9.09 16.20 16.70
N MET A 405 -8.97 17.35 16.04
CA MET A 405 -8.95 18.65 16.73
C MET A 405 -10.24 18.92 17.50
N ILE A 406 -11.39 18.67 16.90
CA ILE A 406 -12.69 18.88 17.51
C ILE A 406 -12.91 17.88 18.67
N ALA A 407 -12.64 16.61 18.43
CA ALA A 407 -12.85 15.54 19.41
C ALA A 407 -11.93 15.71 20.63
N LEU A 408 -10.69 16.15 20.42
CA LEU A 408 -9.75 16.43 21.50
C LEU A 408 -10.28 17.53 22.42
N LYS A 409 -10.84 18.59 21.84
CA LYS A 409 -11.41 19.70 22.61
C LYS A 409 -12.71 19.31 23.34
N VAL A 410 -13.56 18.50 22.73
CA VAL A 410 -14.89 18.16 23.26
C VAL A 410 -14.80 17.03 24.30
N ALA A 411 -14.03 15.99 24.03
CA ALA A 411 -14.00 14.76 24.84
C ALA A 411 -12.61 14.36 25.37
N GLY A 412 -11.56 15.13 25.06
CA GLY A 412 -10.20 14.88 25.54
C GLY A 412 -9.64 13.56 25.07
N TYR A 413 -9.13 12.76 25.99
CA TYR A 413 -8.50 11.48 25.69
C TYR A 413 -9.41 10.52 24.91
N HIS A 414 -10.65 10.34 25.36
CA HIS A 414 -11.62 9.47 24.66
C HIS A 414 -11.97 10.01 23.26
N GLY A 415 -11.95 11.32 23.07
CA GLY A 415 -12.10 11.95 21.78
C GLY A 415 -11.01 11.57 20.81
N VAL A 416 -9.77 11.57 21.27
CA VAL A 416 -8.60 11.15 20.47
C VAL A 416 -8.77 9.69 20.04
N LEU A 417 -9.17 8.81 20.94
CA LEU A 417 -9.35 7.40 20.64
C LEU A 417 -10.46 7.14 19.62
N ALA A 418 -11.53 7.94 19.64
CA ALA A 418 -12.67 7.81 18.75
C ALA A 418 -12.49 8.51 17.40
N SER A 419 -11.47 9.36 17.26
CA SER A 419 -11.29 10.22 16.09
C SER A 419 -11.20 9.45 14.77
N GLN A 420 -10.45 8.36 14.73
CA GLN A 420 -10.29 7.57 13.50
C GLN A 420 -11.61 6.93 13.08
N ALA A 421 -12.37 6.38 14.02
CA ALA A 421 -13.67 5.78 13.72
C ALA A 421 -14.67 6.81 13.21
N ILE A 422 -14.68 7.99 13.80
CA ILE A 422 -15.55 9.09 13.36
C ILE A 422 -15.13 9.57 11.96
N SER A 423 -13.83 9.75 11.73
CA SER A 423 -13.31 10.12 10.41
C SER A 423 -13.66 9.07 9.35
N ASP A 424 -13.51 7.78 9.68
CA ASP A 424 -13.87 6.69 8.78
C ASP A 424 -15.36 6.72 8.43
N PHE A 425 -16.22 6.96 9.42
CA PHE A 425 -17.65 7.08 9.20
C PHE A 425 -18.00 8.26 8.27
N LEU A 426 -17.45 9.43 8.54
CA LEU A 426 -17.70 10.62 7.71
C LEU A 426 -17.19 10.42 6.29
N THR A 427 -16.02 9.84 6.14
CA THR A 427 -15.45 9.54 4.82
C THR A 427 -16.26 8.45 4.10
N ALA A 428 -16.78 7.47 4.82
CA ALA A 428 -17.66 6.44 4.23
C ALA A 428 -18.96 7.05 3.70
N VAL A 429 -19.55 8.00 4.43
CA VAL A 429 -20.74 8.73 3.96
C VAL A 429 -20.42 9.50 2.67
N LEU A 430 -19.29 10.21 2.66
CA LEU A 430 -18.81 10.90 1.46
C LEU A 430 -18.60 9.93 0.30
N ALA A 431 -17.97 8.78 0.56
CA ALA A 431 -17.72 7.74 -0.44
C ALA A 431 -19.02 7.21 -1.05
N VAL A 432 -19.99 6.88 -0.22
CA VAL A 432 -21.31 6.38 -0.67
C VAL A 432 -22.02 7.42 -1.54
N VAL A 433 -22.01 8.67 -1.12
CA VAL A 433 -22.64 9.77 -1.89
C VAL A 433 -21.96 9.95 -3.24
N LEU A 434 -20.61 9.96 -3.25
CA LEU A 434 -19.84 10.13 -4.50
C LEU A 434 -20.04 8.96 -5.46
N VAL A 435 -20.02 7.73 -4.96
CA VAL A 435 -20.23 6.52 -5.80
C VAL A 435 -21.65 6.50 -6.34
N TRP A 436 -22.65 6.82 -5.54
CA TRP A 436 -24.04 6.87 -5.98
C TRP A 436 -24.27 7.90 -7.09
N ARG A 437 -23.71 9.11 -6.92
CA ARG A 437 -23.75 10.17 -7.93
C ARG A 437 -23.06 9.74 -9.22
N TRP A 438 -21.88 9.17 -9.11
CA TRP A 438 -21.12 8.67 -10.25
C TRP A 438 -21.87 7.56 -10.98
N TRP A 439 -22.47 6.62 -10.25
CA TRP A 439 -23.20 5.50 -10.84
C TRP A 439 -24.39 5.98 -11.69
N LYS A 440 -25.05 7.01 -11.26
CA LYS A 440 -26.16 7.62 -12.05
C LYS A 440 -25.69 8.26 -13.35
N LYS A 441 -24.43 8.68 -13.44
CA LYS A 441 -23.83 9.31 -14.62
C LYS A 441 -23.18 8.32 -15.56
N VAL A 442 -23.10 7.04 -15.21
CA VAL A 442 -22.52 6.00 -16.05
C VAL A 442 -23.46 5.75 -17.23
N ASP A 443 -22.96 5.98 -18.45
CA ASP A 443 -23.74 6.03 -19.70
C ASP A 443 -23.77 4.72 -20.48
N PHE A 444 -23.79 3.57 -19.84
CA PHE A 444 -23.83 2.30 -20.54
C PHE A 444 -24.59 1.23 -19.78
#